data_bc0488cf3e0e7b2525e94fa6971e8daa
#
_entry.id   bc0488cf3e0e7b2525e94fa6971e8daa
#
_cell.length_a   1.000
_cell.length_b   1.000
_cell.length_c   1.000
_cell.angle_alpha   90.00
_cell.angle_beta   90.00
_cell.angle_gamma   90.00
#
_symmetry.space_group_name_H-M   'P 1'
#
loop_
_entity.id
_entity.type
_entity.pdbx_description
1 polymer ?
#
loop_
_entity_poly.entity_id
_entity_poly.type
_entity_poly.pdbx_seq_one_letter_code
_entity_poly.pdbx_strand_id
1 'polypeptide(L)'
;GSFGNSFTAPSMAQMFSSEIQLGSVRDINDSPFVRLALLGNQYLKPATSENINFGFQWNVTNELDLIIDYWKIDYKNRIEVESPQVLLNTDPYAPSVTRNQFGELIAVSTSYFNEEKTKVSGIDAEINFLKIVEIGEFSYSIKATQLSEFLTPENQGGDNFNMVNRVGNFNFDANTHSLPKLRLNSFFSWTLNDIRILINSRYVDGYSNNRQIPAS
;
A
#
# COMPACT_ATOMS: atom_id res chain seq x y z
N GLY A 1 4.84 -24.77 1.32
CA GLY A 1 4.25 -23.65 2.04
C GLY A 1 4.98 -23.32 3.32
N SER A 2 4.75 -22.16 3.85
CA SER A 2 5.33 -21.69 5.11
C SER A 2 4.28 -20.97 5.96
N PHE A 3 4.48 -21.04 7.27
CA PHE A 3 3.75 -20.26 8.27
C PHE A 3 4.77 -19.60 9.19
N GLY A 4 4.54 -18.34 9.55
CA GLY A 4 5.45 -17.60 10.42
C GLY A 4 4.76 -16.44 11.12
N ASN A 5 5.35 -16.04 12.25
CA ASN A 5 4.94 -14.84 12.98
C ASN A 5 6.07 -13.83 12.91
N SER A 6 5.74 -12.57 12.82
CA SER A 6 6.70 -11.47 12.93
C SER A 6 6.21 -10.39 13.89
N PHE A 7 7.17 -9.59 14.32
CA PHE A 7 6.98 -8.56 15.32
C PHE A 7 7.87 -7.37 14.98
N THR A 8 7.35 -6.16 15.17
CA THR A 8 8.07 -4.92 14.96
C THR A 8 7.80 -3.98 16.13
N ALA A 9 8.86 -3.63 16.88
CA ALA A 9 8.76 -2.61 17.93
C ALA A 9 8.64 -1.21 17.31
N PRO A 10 7.93 -0.27 17.96
CA PRO A 10 7.96 1.13 17.58
C PRO A 10 9.38 1.68 17.61
N SER A 11 9.75 2.49 16.61
CA SER A 11 11.04 3.19 16.63
C SER A 11 11.03 4.38 17.58
N MET A 12 12.22 4.82 18.00
CA MET A 12 12.35 6.04 18.81
C MET A 12 11.78 7.26 18.12
N ALA A 13 11.92 7.35 16.79
CA ALA A 13 11.33 8.43 16.01
C ALA A 13 9.79 8.41 16.06
N GLN A 14 9.17 7.25 15.90
CA GLN A 14 7.72 7.11 16.00
C GLN A 14 7.16 7.42 17.39
N MET A 15 7.96 7.24 18.42
CA MET A 15 7.55 7.49 19.81
C MET A 15 7.78 8.93 20.26
N PHE A 16 8.87 9.57 19.84
CA PHE A 16 9.35 10.79 20.48
C PHE A 16 9.68 11.95 19.53
N SER A 17 9.74 11.75 18.20
CA SER A 17 10.02 12.86 17.30
C SER A 17 8.77 13.68 16.97
N SER A 18 8.98 14.89 16.53
CA SER A 18 7.95 15.71 15.88
C SER A 18 8.51 16.29 14.58
N GLU A 19 7.71 16.22 13.52
CA GLU A 19 8.05 16.77 12.22
C GLU A 19 7.01 17.79 11.82
N ILE A 20 7.45 18.87 11.20
CA ILE A 20 6.56 19.93 10.71
C ILE A 20 6.88 20.16 9.24
N GLN A 21 5.84 20.09 8.42
CA GLN A 21 5.90 20.40 6.99
C GLN A 21 4.76 21.31 6.58
N LEU A 22 4.90 21.96 5.44
CA LEU A 22 3.81 22.69 4.81
C LEU A 22 3.15 21.78 3.77
N GLY A 23 1.82 21.79 3.71
CA GLY A 23 1.07 21.00 2.76
C GLY A 23 -0.33 21.52 2.53
N SER A 24 -0.91 21.19 1.39
CA SER A 24 -2.30 21.51 1.07
C SER A 24 -3.22 20.40 1.56
N VAL A 25 -4.31 20.80 2.20
CA VAL A 25 -5.42 19.91 2.59
C VAL A 25 -6.74 20.55 2.16
N ARG A 26 -7.75 19.71 1.96
CA ARG A 26 -9.11 20.23 1.72
C ARG A 26 -9.77 20.53 3.05
N ASP A 27 -10.24 21.76 3.17
CA ASP A 27 -11.07 22.20 4.29
C ASP A 27 -12.53 22.36 3.83
N ILE A 28 -13.41 22.86 4.69
CA ILE A 28 -14.87 22.96 4.46
C ILE A 28 -15.19 23.71 3.15
N ASN A 29 -14.50 24.81 2.87
CA ASN A 29 -14.82 25.68 1.73
C ASN A 29 -13.64 25.92 0.77
N ASP A 30 -12.43 25.48 1.12
CA ASP A 30 -11.21 25.77 0.37
C ASP A 30 -10.17 24.65 0.48
N SER A 31 -8.99 24.89 -0.06
CA SER A 31 -7.87 23.94 0.01
C SER A 31 -6.60 24.71 0.40
N PRO A 32 -6.51 25.18 1.64
CA PRO A 32 -5.40 26.00 2.08
C PRO A 32 -4.08 25.24 2.14
N PHE A 33 -2.98 26.00 2.08
CA PHE A 33 -1.63 25.51 2.32
C PHE A 33 -1.25 25.84 3.77
N VAL A 34 -1.23 24.79 4.62
CA VAL A 34 -1.15 24.94 6.07
C VAL A 34 0.02 24.18 6.67
N ARG A 35 0.29 24.43 7.94
CA ARG A 35 1.27 23.67 8.71
C ARG A 35 0.69 22.30 9.11
N LEU A 36 1.37 21.25 8.69
CA LEU A 36 1.07 19.86 9.08
C LEU A 36 2.14 19.40 10.06
N ALA A 37 1.74 19.09 11.30
CA ALA A 37 2.63 18.57 12.33
C ALA A 37 2.35 17.09 12.53
N LEU A 38 3.40 16.26 12.43
CA LEU A 38 3.35 14.85 12.81
C LEU A 38 4.05 14.69 14.15
N LEU A 39 3.31 14.19 15.14
CA LEU A 39 3.79 14.01 16.52
C LEU A 39 4.06 12.55 16.80
N GLY A 40 5.14 12.27 17.52
CA GLY A 40 5.41 10.94 18.07
C GLY A 40 4.36 10.54 19.11
N ASN A 41 4.19 9.23 19.30
CA ASN A 41 3.25 8.67 20.27
C ASN A 41 3.95 7.64 21.17
N GLN A 42 4.14 7.99 22.44
CA GLN A 42 4.81 7.15 23.45
C GLN A 42 4.00 5.89 23.83
N TYR A 43 2.71 5.85 23.49
CA TYR A 43 1.81 4.77 23.85
C TYR A 43 1.69 3.70 22.75
N LEU A 44 2.52 3.77 21.71
CA LEU A 44 2.54 2.80 20.64
C LEU A 44 2.86 1.40 21.15
N LYS A 45 2.04 0.45 20.74
CA LYS A 45 2.27 -0.98 20.98
C LYS A 45 3.07 -1.57 19.81
N PRO A 46 3.83 -2.65 20.05
CA PRO A 46 4.45 -3.39 18.97
C PRO A 46 3.43 -3.91 17.97
N ALA A 47 3.76 -3.82 16.69
CA ALA A 47 3.01 -4.46 15.61
C ALA A 47 3.39 -5.95 15.57
N THR A 48 2.40 -6.80 15.32
CA THR A 48 2.61 -8.24 15.09
C THR A 48 1.95 -8.67 13.80
N SER A 49 2.46 -9.73 13.17
CA SER A 49 1.78 -10.33 12.02
C SER A 49 1.87 -11.86 12.02
N GLU A 50 0.85 -12.48 11.45
CA GLU A 50 0.80 -13.89 11.10
C GLU A 50 0.86 -14.00 9.57
N ASN A 51 1.82 -14.78 9.06
CA ASN A 51 2.09 -14.89 7.63
C ASN A 51 1.86 -16.33 7.18
N ILE A 52 1.12 -16.51 6.10
CA ILE A 52 0.90 -17.78 5.44
C ILE A 52 1.33 -17.64 3.99
N ASN A 53 2.12 -18.58 3.51
CA ASN A 53 2.49 -18.69 2.11
C ASN A 53 2.30 -20.14 1.63
N PHE A 54 1.74 -20.29 0.43
CA PHE A 54 1.58 -21.59 -0.22
C PHE A 54 1.95 -21.44 -1.70
N GLY A 55 3.06 -22.08 -2.09
CA GLY A 55 3.58 -22.02 -3.45
C GLY A 55 3.56 -23.36 -4.16
N PHE A 56 3.43 -23.28 -5.47
CA PHE A 56 3.49 -24.40 -6.40
C PHE A 56 4.41 -24.05 -7.56
N GLN A 57 5.36 -24.94 -7.83
CA GLN A 57 6.24 -24.82 -9.00
C GLN A 57 6.05 -26.04 -9.90
N TRP A 58 5.94 -25.81 -11.20
CA TRP A 58 5.76 -26.84 -12.19
C TRP A 58 6.66 -26.57 -13.42
N ASN A 59 7.54 -27.52 -13.67
CA ASN A 59 8.29 -27.59 -14.92
C ASN A 59 7.40 -28.25 -15.98
N VAL A 60 6.68 -27.42 -16.74
CA VAL A 60 5.69 -27.88 -17.73
C VAL A 60 6.39 -28.63 -18.87
N THR A 61 7.52 -28.08 -19.31
CA THR A 61 8.47 -28.70 -20.26
C THR A 61 9.90 -28.37 -19.85
N ASN A 62 10.90 -28.83 -20.60
CA ASN A 62 12.30 -28.43 -20.37
C ASN A 62 12.56 -26.95 -20.64
N GLU A 63 11.66 -26.30 -21.39
CA GLU A 63 11.77 -24.88 -21.75
C GLU A 63 10.83 -23.96 -21.00
N LEU A 64 9.82 -24.52 -20.26
CA LEU A 64 8.74 -23.74 -19.67
C LEU A 64 8.54 -24.10 -18.19
N ASP A 65 8.72 -23.10 -17.33
CA ASP A 65 8.46 -23.15 -15.89
C ASP A 65 7.31 -22.23 -15.50
N LEU A 66 6.48 -22.73 -14.60
CA LEU A 66 5.38 -21.98 -13.97
C LEU A 66 5.55 -22.00 -12.45
N ILE A 67 5.46 -20.84 -11.83
CA ILE A 67 5.46 -20.66 -10.36
C ILE A 67 4.22 -19.87 -9.98
N ILE A 68 3.50 -20.36 -8.97
CA ILE A 68 2.33 -19.65 -8.40
C ILE A 68 2.45 -19.70 -6.89
N ASP A 69 2.37 -18.54 -6.25
CA ASP A 69 2.41 -18.37 -4.79
C ASP A 69 1.18 -17.62 -4.33
N TYR A 70 0.41 -18.21 -3.43
CA TYR A 70 -0.59 -17.51 -2.63
C TYR A 70 0.03 -17.09 -1.31
N TRP A 71 -0.19 -15.84 -0.93
CA TRP A 71 0.30 -15.31 0.34
C TRP A 71 -0.80 -14.51 1.06
N LYS A 72 -0.74 -14.56 2.39
CA LYS A 72 -1.64 -13.84 3.28
C LYS A 72 -0.89 -13.38 4.51
N ILE A 73 -1.16 -12.13 4.93
CA ILE A 73 -0.58 -11.51 6.12
C ILE A 73 -1.71 -10.87 6.92
N ASP A 74 -1.88 -11.30 8.16
CA ASP A 74 -2.80 -10.71 9.12
C ASP A 74 -2.00 -9.89 10.16
N TYR A 75 -2.10 -8.55 10.10
CA TYR A 75 -1.45 -7.64 11.02
C TYR A 75 -2.37 -7.30 12.20
N LYS A 76 -1.75 -7.12 13.37
CA LYS A 76 -2.34 -6.54 14.58
C LYS A 76 -1.47 -5.38 15.07
N ASN A 77 -2.10 -4.29 15.49
CA ASN A 77 -1.43 -3.09 15.97
C ASN A 77 -0.41 -2.51 14.97
N ARG A 78 -0.69 -2.55 13.67
CA ARG A 78 0.18 -1.97 12.64
C ARG A 78 0.38 -0.49 12.96
N ILE A 79 1.62 -0.01 12.96
CA ILE A 79 1.93 1.39 13.26
C ILE A 79 1.76 2.20 11.99
N GLU A 80 0.83 3.15 12.05
CA GLU A 80 0.46 4.04 10.93
C GLU A 80 0.51 5.50 11.34
N VAL A 81 0.47 6.37 10.34
CA VAL A 81 0.38 7.82 10.50
C VAL A 81 -1.06 8.24 10.25
N GLU A 82 -1.64 8.99 11.18
CA GLU A 82 -2.94 9.61 10.98
C GLU A 82 -2.91 10.57 9.79
N SER A 83 -3.86 10.43 8.86
CA SER A 83 -3.97 11.34 7.71
C SER A 83 -4.61 12.66 8.14
N PRO A 84 -3.96 13.82 7.89
CA PRO A 84 -4.58 15.12 8.14
C PRO A 84 -5.91 15.30 7.40
N GLN A 85 -6.03 14.72 6.20
CA GLN A 85 -7.27 14.81 5.41
C GLN A 85 -8.39 13.95 6.00
N VAL A 86 -8.08 12.74 6.47
CA VAL A 86 -9.06 11.87 7.13
C VAL A 86 -9.56 12.53 8.41
N LEU A 87 -8.66 13.12 9.19
CA LEU A 87 -9.00 13.85 10.41
C LEU A 87 -9.98 15.01 10.10
N LEU A 88 -9.64 15.87 9.13
CA LEU A 88 -10.49 16.98 8.73
C LEU A 88 -11.86 16.54 8.18
N ASN A 89 -11.91 15.44 7.44
CA ASN A 89 -13.16 14.89 6.92
C ASN A 89 -14.05 14.31 8.03
N THR A 90 -13.44 13.80 9.11
CA THR A 90 -14.15 13.19 10.23
C THR A 90 -14.61 14.25 11.25
N ASP A 91 -13.71 15.14 11.64
CA ASP A 91 -13.99 16.25 12.57
C ASP A 91 -13.12 17.49 12.22
N PRO A 92 -13.65 18.42 11.42
CA PRO A 92 -12.93 19.63 11.03
C PRO A 92 -12.66 20.62 12.18
N TYR A 93 -13.22 20.35 13.36
CA TYR A 93 -13.04 21.16 14.57
C TYR A 93 -12.38 20.38 15.73
N ALA A 94 -11.76 19.23 15.43
CA ALA A 94 -11.03 18.45 16.42
C ALA A 94 -9.98 19.32 17.17
N PRO A 95 -9.63 18.97 18.41
CA PRO A 95 -8.61 19.72 19.20
C PRO A 95 -7.22 19.80 18.51
N SER A 96 -6.93 18.85 17.61
CA SER A 96 -5.71 18.79 16.79
C SER A 96 -5.76 19.71 15.55
N VAL A 97 -6.90 20.35 15.27
CA VAL A 97 -7.11 21.30 14.18
C VAL A 97 -7.04 22.71 14.73
N THR A 98 -6.10 23.49 14.24
CA THR A 98 -5.93 24.90 14.68
C THR A 98 -6.48 25.85 13.62
N ARG A 99 -7.41 26.71 14.06
CA ARG A 99 -8.00 27.77 13.24
C ARG A 99 -7.68 29.15 13.82
N ASN A 100 -7.64 30.17 12.97
CA ASN A 100 -7.52 31.55 13.43
C ASN A 100 -8.85 32.12 13.90
N GLN A 101 -8.86 33.39 14.34
CA GLN A 101 -10.05 34.10 14.84
C GLN A 101 -11.15 34.27 13.76
N PHE A 102 -10.85 34.08 12.49
CA PHE A 102 -11.79 34.14 11.37
C PHE A 102 -12.32 32.78 10.96
N GLY A 103 -11.89 31.70 11.65
CA GLY A 103 -12.27 30.31 11.34
C GLY A 103 -11.42 29.65 10.25
N GLU A 104 -10.41 30.34 9.69
CA GLU A 104 -9.54 29.79 8.65
C GLU A 104 -8.57 28.77 9.24
N LEU A 105 -8.37 27.67 8.51
CA LEU A 105 -7.44 26.61 8.89
C LEU A 105 -5.99 27.08 8.78
N ILE A 106 -5.19 26.95 9.86
CA ILE A 106 -3.79 27.32 9.89
C ILE A 106 -2.83 26.19 10.20
N ALA A 107 -3.29 25.15 10.90
CA ALA A 107 -2.49 23.97 11.18
C ALA A 107 -3.34 22.73 11.47
N VAL A 108 -2.78 21.56 11.16
CA VAL A 108 -3.32 20.26 11.58
C VAL A 108 -2.19 19.47 12.23
N SER A 109 -2.45 18.92 13.41
CA SER A 109 -1.52 18.04 14.13
C SER A 109 -2.06 16.62 14.08
N THR A 110 -1.24 15.71 13.61
CA THR A 110 -1.51 14.27 13.55
C THR A 110 -0.47 13.50 14.35
N SER A 111 -0.71 12.24 14.63
CA SER A 111 0.21 11.40 15.37
C SER A 111 0.33 10.01 14.76
N TYR A 112 1.34 9.25 15.21
CA TYR A 112 1.37 7.81 14.98
C TYR A 112 0.32 7.11 15.84
N PHE A 113 -0.29 6.08 15.29
CA PHE A 113 -1.26 5.24 16.02
C PHE A 113 -1.11 3.76 15.66
N ASN A 114 -1.67 2.89 16.48
CA ASN A 114 -1.77 1.48 16.15
C ASN A 114 -3.09 1.19 15.45
N GLU A 115 -3.01 0.82 14.18
CA GLU A 115 -4.16 0.29 13.45
C GLU A 115 -4.44 -1.13 13.93
N GLU A 116 -5.62 -1.37 14.49
CA GLU A 116 -5.90 -2.58 15.25
C GLU A 116 -5.78 -3.84 14.42
N LYS A 117 -6.25 -3.81 13.17
CA LYS A 117 -6.25 -4.96 12.28
C LYS A 117 -6.10 -4.54 10.81
N THR A 118 -5.15 -5.15 10.13
CA THR A 118 -5.01 -5.06 8.67
C THR A 118 -4.82 -6.45 8.11
N LYS A 119 -5.54 -6.79 7.04
CA LYS A 119 -5.35 -8.05 6.33
C LYS A 119 -4.92 -7.77 4.91
N VAL A 120 -3.90 -8.48 4.47
CA VAL A 120 -3.38 -8.37 3.11
C VAL A 120 -3.28 -9.77 2.52
N SER A 121 -3.77 -9.98 1.30
CA SER A 121 -3.58 -11.24 0.59
C SER A 121 -3.45 -11.03 -0.90
N GLY A 122 -2.74 -11.94 -1.56
CA GLY A 122 -2.52 -11.87 -2.99
C GLY A 122 -1.98 -13.16 -3.58
N ILE A 123 -1.78 -13.11 -4.89
CA ILE A 123 -1.19 -14.19 -5.67
C ILE A 123 -0.06 -13.60 -6.50
N ASP A 124 1.10 -14.23 -6.42
CA ASP A 124 2.20 -14.01 -7.33
C ASP A 124 2.25 -15.16 -8.34
N ALA A 125 2.45 -14.83 -9.61
CA ALA A 125 2.62 -15.79 -10.69
C ALA A 125 3.86 -15.43 -11.50
N GLU A 126 4.67 -16.43 -11.83
CA GLU A 126 5.83 -16.29 -12.68
C GLU A 126 5.83 -17.37 -13.76
N ILE A 127 6.07 -16.96 -15.00
CA ILE A 127 6.25 -17.85 -16.15
C ILE A 127 7.63 -17.56 -16.71
N ASN A 128 8.47 -18.61 -16.86
CA ASN A 128 9.76 -18.50 -17.50
C ASN A 128 9.81 -19.45 -18.68
N PHE A 129 10.22 -18.94 -19.84
CA PHE A 129 10.40 -19.70 -21.05
C PHE A 129 11.79 -19.43 -21.63
N LEU A 130 12.51 -20.50 -21.95
CA LEU A 130 13.81 -20.47 -22.59
C LEU A 130 13.84 -21.45 -23.73
N LYS A 131 14.19 -21.01 -24.94
CA LYS A 131 14.34 -21.87 -26.08
C LYS A 131 15.54 -21.49 -26.94
N ILE A 132 16.35 -22.48 -27.26
CA ILE A 132 17.52 -22.35 -28.15
C ILE A 132 17.18 -23.04 -29.47
N VAL A 133 17.26 -22.30 -30.57
CA VAL A 133 17.03 -22.76 -31.93
C VAL A 133 18.12 -22.17 -32.87
N GLU A 134 18.12 -22.59 -34.13
CA GLU A 134 19.13 -22.12 -35.12
C GLU A 134 19.15 -20.59 -35.31
N ILE A 135 17.98 -19.93 -35.13
CA ILE A 135 17.82 -18.48 -35.23
C ILE A 135 18.11 -17.74 -33.94
N GLY A 136 18.66 -18.38 -32.93
CA GLY A 136 19.13 -17.79 -31.69
C GLY A 136 18.47 -18.36 -30.42
N GLU A 137 18.83 -17.76 -29.30
CA GLU A 137 18.28 -18.04 -27.98
C GLU A 137 17.16 -17.05 -27.67
N PHE A 138 16.00 -17.57 -27.31
CA PHE A 138 14.81 -16.82 -26.88
C PHE A 138 14.60 -17.05 -25.39
N SER A 139 14.53 -15.97 -24.63
CA SER A 139 14.12 -15.99 -23.22
C SER A 139 12.96 -15.05 -23.01
N TYR A 140 11.93 -15.54 -22.31
CA TYR A 140 10.77 -14.76 -21.96
C TYR A 140 10.39 -15.02 -20.49
N SER A 141 10.21 -13.96 -19.73
CA SER A 141 9.78 -14.03 -18.33
C SER A 141 8.62 -13.06 -18.10
N ILE A 142 7.57 -13.55 -17.46
CA ILE A 142 6.46 -12.73 -16.97
C ILE A 142 6.35 -12.93 -15.47
N LYS A 143 6.30 -11.82 -14.73
CA LYS A 143 6.01 -11.80 -13.30
C LYS A 143 4.78 -10.94 -13.06
N ALA A 144 3.77 -11.53 -12.43
CA ALA A 144 2.51 -10.87 -12.11
C ALA A 144 2.23 -10.96 -10.61
N THR A 145 1.82 -9.85 -10.02
CA THR A 145 1.29 -9.79 -8.65
C THR A 145 -0.16 -9.32 -8.71
N GLN A 146 -1.07 -10.15 -8.26
CA GLN A 146 -2.47 -9.78 -8.05
C GLN A 146 -2.72 -9.60 -6.56
N LEU A 147 -3.02 -8.36 -6.16
CA LEU A 147 -3.48 -8.06 -4.81
C LEU A 147 -4.98 -8.35 -4.72
N SER A 148 -5.37 -9.31 -3.87
CA SER A 148 -6.76 -9.74 -3.71
C SER A 148 -7.47 -8.92 -2.64
N GLU A 149 -6.80 -8.72 -1.51
CA GLU A 149 -7.33 -7.99 -0.37
C GLU A 149 -6.27 -7.07 0.24
N PHE A 150 -6.71 -5.89 0.65
CA PHE A 150 -6.04 -5.01 1.58
C PHE A 150 -7.13 -4.40 2.46
N LEU A 151 -7.50 -5.14 3.50
CA LEU A 151 -8.57 -4.78 4.41
C LEU A 151 -8.01 -3.92 5.55
N THR A 152 -8.56 -2.73 5.70
CA THR A 152 -8.30 -1.84 6.84
C THR A 152 -9.62 -1.42 7.48
N PRO A 153 -9.63 -0.98 8.75
CA PRO A 153 -10.79 -0.32 9.32
C PRO A 153 -11.21 0.89 8.49
N GLU A 154 -12.51 1.10 8.37
CA GLU A 154 -13.07 2.28 7.67
C GLU A 154 -12.77 3.57 8.44
N ASN A 155 -12.98 3.52 9.75
CA ASN A 155 -12.76 4.64 10.68
C ASN A 155 -11.69 4.30 11.71
N GLN A 156 -10.92 5.28 12.09
CA GLN A 156 -9.93 5.16 13.16
C GLN A 156 -10.64 5.25 14.53
N GLY A 157 -10.43 4.27 15.39
CA GLY A 157 -10.74 4.36 16.83
C GLY A 157 -12.20 4.16 17.26
N GLY A 158 -13.04 3.50 16.45
CA GLY A 158 -14.42 3.15 16.87
C GLY A 158 -14.58 1.65 17.17
N ASP A 159 -15.45 1.30 18.13
CA ASP A 159 -15.72 -0.09 18.55
C ASP A 159 -16.43 -0.95 17.47
N ASN A 160 -16.87 -0.36 16.36
CA ASN A 160 -17.51 -1.04 15.24
C ASN A 160 -16.62 -1.00 14.00
N PHE A 161 -15.84 -2.07 13.80
CA PHE A 161 -14.91 -2.18 12.68
C PHE A 161 -15.60 -2.68 11.41
N ASN A 162 -16.11 -1.77 10.60
CA ASN A 162 -16.31 -2.09 9.20
C ASN A 162 -14.95 -2.15 8.53
N MET A 163 -14.58 -3.34 8.03
CA MET A 163 -13.35 -3.51 7.25
C MET A 163 -13.64 -3.18 5.80
N VAL A 164 -12.84 -2.30 5.21
CA VAL A 164 -12.96 -1.87 3.82
C VAL A 164 -11.79 -2.41 3.01
N ASN A 165 -12.09 -3.00 1.85
CA ASN A 165 -11.05 -3.42 0.92
C ASN A 165 -10.56 -2.20 0.12
N ARG A 166 -9.27 -1.88 0.25
CA ARG A 166 -8.62 -0.74 -0.39
C ARG A 166 -8.07 -1.03 -1.77
N VAL A 167 -8.08 -2.29 -2.22
CA VAL A 167 -7.55 -2.71 -3.53
C VAL A 167 -8.38 -2.14 -4.67
N GLY A 168 -7.72 -1.67 -5.71
CA GLY A 168 -8.35 -1.06 -6.89
C GLY A 168 -8.86 0.36 -6.67
N ASN A 169 -8.50 1.00 -5.55
CA ASN A 169 -8.91 2.35 -5.20
C ASN A 169 -7.73 3.30 -5.07
N PHE A 170 -7.99 4.59 -5.31
CA PHE A 170 -7.02 5.67 -5.15
C PHE A 170 -6.68 5.92 -3.66
N ASN A 171 -7.65 5.69 -2.76
CA ASN A 171 -7.50 5.79 -1.31
C ASN A 171 -7.05 7.18 -0.81
N PHE A 172 -7.46 8.25 -1.49
CA PHE A 172 -7.04 9.61 -1.14
C PHE A 172 -7.48 10.02 0.27
N ASP A 173 -8.67 9.60 0.67
CA ASP A 173 -9.28 9.92 1.96
C ASP A 173 -9.11 8.77 2.98
N ALA A 174 -8.02 7.99 2.86
CA ALA A 174 -7.68 6.89 3.75
C ALA A 174 -6.20 6.96 4.16
N ASN A 175 -5.83 6.24 5.24
CA ASN A 175 -4.44 6.16 5.70
C ASN A 175 -3.59 5.16 4.89
N THR A 176 -3.93 4.95 3.64
CA THR A 176 -3.20 4.03 2.76
C THR A 176 -3.01 4.66 1.38
N HIS A 177 -2.10 4.09 0.61
CA HIS A 177 -1.79 4.55 -0.73
C HIS A 177 -2.71 3.93 -1.78
N SER A 178 -2.63 4.43 -3.03
CA SER A 178 -3.27 3.80 -4.18
C SER A 178 -2.76 2.37 -4.36
N LEU A 179 -3.68 1.42 -4.43
CA LEU A 179 -3.41 -0.01 -4.49
C LEU A 179 -3.97 -0.61 -5.79
N PRO A 180 -3.19 -0.67 -6.87
CA PRO A 180 -3.63 -1.33 -8.10
C PRO A 180 -3.82 -2.83 -7.85
N LYS A 181 -4.88 -3.40 -8.46
CA LYS A 181 -5.24 -4.81 -8.31
C LYS A 181 -4.21 -5.74 -8.94
N LEU A 182 -3.67 -5.36 -10.11
CA LEU A 182 -2.72 -6.16 -10.87
C LEU A 182 -1.49 -5.33 -11.24
N ARG A 183 -0.32 -5.91 -11.06
CA ARG A 183 0.96 -5.44 -11.59
C ARG A 183 1.60 -6.57 -12.37
N LEU A 184 2.13 -6.26 -13.54
CA LEU A 184 2.80 -7.23 -14.39
C LEU A 184 4.08 -6.60 -14.94
N ASN A 185 5.16 -7.38 -14.89
CA ASN A 185 6.41 -7.08 -15.56
C ASN A 185 6.71 -8.22 -16.52
N SER A 186 7.06 -7.89 -17.78
CA SER A 186 7.52 -8.87 -18.73
C SER A 186 8.88 -8.49 -19.28
N PHE A 187 9.69 -9.49 -19.49
CA PHE A 187 11.02 -9.38 -20.02
C PHE A 187 11.19 -10.37 -21.17
N PHE A 188 11.56 -9.86 -22.33
CA PHE A 188 11.90 -10.64 -23.50
C PHE A 188 13.36 -10.39 -23.89
N SER A 189 14.08 -11.45 -24.21
CA SER A 189 15.44 -11.39 -24.74
C SER A 189 15.58 -12.34 -25.93
N TRP A 190 16.19 -11.85 -26.99
CA TRP A 190 16.63 -12.64 -28.13
C TRP A 190 18.11 -12.40 -28.36
N THR A 191 18.88 -13.48 -28.50
CA THR A 191 20.33 -13.42 -28.72
C THR A 191 20.70 -14.31 -29.90
N LEU A 192 21.40 -13.74 -30.88
CA LEU A 192 21.99 -14.47 -32.02
C LEU A 192 23.38 -13.93 -32.29
N ASN A 193 24.41 -14.76 -32.14
CA ASN A 193 25.83 -14.38 -32.24
C ASN A 193 26.15 -13.16 -31.37
N ASP A 194 26.57 -12.06 -31.97
CA ASP A 194 26.94 -10.80 -31.29
C ASP A 194 25.73 -9.84 -31.15
N ILE A 195 24.54 -10.22 -31.59
CA ILE A 195 23.33 -9.39 -31.52
C ILE A 195 22.48 -9.83 -30.37
N ARG A 196 22.06 -8.86 -29.53
CA ARG A 196 21.10 -9.08 -28.44
C ARG A 196 20.03 -8.01 -28.46
N ILE A 197 18.78 -8.44 -28.47
CA ILE A 197 17.60 -7.58 -28.34
C ILE A 197 16.95 -7.85 -26.98
N LEU A 198 16.66 -6.76 -26.23
CA LEU A 198 15.99 -6.80 -24.93
C LEU A 198 14.74 -5.92 -24.98
N ILE A 199 13.61 -6.47 -24.55
CA ILE A 199 12.36 -5.74 -24.41
C ILE A 199 11.85 -5.93 -22.99
N ASN A 200 11.66 -4.83 -22.28
CA ASN A 200 11.07 -4.83 -20.95
C ASN A 200 9.75 -4.07 -20.98
N SER A 201 8.69 -4.66 -20.45
CA SER A 201 7.37 -4.05 -20.37
C SER A 201 6.83 -4.12 -18.96
N ARG A 202 6.17 -3.05 -18.54
CA ARG A 202 5.50 -2.98 -17.24
C ARG A 202 4.06 -2.56 -17.42
N TYR A 203 3.17 -3.33 -16.82
CA TYR A 203 1.75 -3.01 -16.72
C TYR A 203 1.36 -2.79 -15.26
N VAL A 204 0.57 -1.77 -15.00
CA VAL A 204 -0.05 -1.49 -13.70
C VAL A 204 -1.53 -1.22 -13.97
N ASP A 205 -2.39 -1.97 -13.31
CA ASP A 205 -3.83 -1.82 -13.43
C ASP A 205 -4.28 -0.43 -12.96
N GLY A 206 -5.39 0.04 -13.50
CA GLY A 206 -6.04 1.26 -13.06
C GLY A 206 -6.68 1.11 -11.68
N TYR A 207 -7.05 2.23 -11.09
CA TYR A 207 -7.81 2.25 -9.84
C TYR A 207 -8.93 3.29 -9.92
N SER A 208 -10.01 3.02 -9.18
CA SER A 208 -11.15 3.92 -9.10
C SER A 208 -10.84 5.13 -8.22
N ASN A 209 -11.32 6.29 -8.61
CA ASN A 209 -11.26 7.46 -7.77
C ASN A 209 -12.40 7.40 -6.74
N ASN A 210 -12.06 7.01 -5.52
CA ASN A 210 -12.97 6.92 -4.38
C ASN A 210 -12.93 8.18 -3.49
N ARG A 211 -12.43 9.30 -4.03
CA ARG A 211 -12.41 10.58 -3.33
C ARG A 211 -13.86 11.01 -3.06
N GLN A 212 -14.17 11.29 -1.80
CA GLN A 212 -15.42 11.95 -1.44
C GLN A 212 -15.34 13.41 -1.93
N ILE A 213 -16.15 13.74 -2.94
CA ILE A 213 -16.34 15.12 -3.36
C ILE A 213 -17.46 15.65 -2.46
N PRO A 214 -17.23 16.71 -1.65
CA PRO A 214 -18.31 17.33 -0.89
C PRO A 214 -19.44 17.68 -1.86
N ALA A 215 -20.69 17.38 -1.49
CA ALA A 215 -21.84 17.81 -2.26
C ALA A 215 -21.81 19.35 -2.30
N SER A 216 -21.78 19.89 -3.51
CA SER A 216 -21.85 21.34 -3.80
C SER A 216 -23.21 21.90 -3.42
#